data_a545a41439bf3eef78e3c6a43bd2099c
#
_entry.id   a545a41439bf3eef78e3c6a43bd2099c
#
_cell.length_a   1.000
_cell.length_b   1.000
_cell.length_c   1.000
_cell.angle_alpha   90.00
_cell.angle_beta   90.00
_cell.angle_gamma   90.00
#
_symmetry.space_group_name_H-M   'P 1'
#
loop_
_entity.id
_entity.type
_entity.pdbx_description
1 polymer ?
#
loop_
_entity_poly.entity_id
_entity_poly.type
_entity_poly.pdbx_seq_one_letter_code
_entity_poly.pdbx_strand_id
1 'polypeptide(L)'
;MPFYSMPPGSELRGARIYTPIDDENSIKWQINWYPTREIMLSVKKGDRLNFPEEDYLPPTNEPYSFIRPKATKANDYLISWEVHRTQRMGITGVNLQDRCVTENEGPTPILDRSKENLCSGDYATIKARRMLLGAAKALRERGTPPPGVNDPRVYRVRATSTVVPDSTPWVEGVKSDVLVSGSTALG
;
A
#
# COMPACT_ATOMS: atom_id res chain seq x y z
N MET A 1 0.47 8.41 -3.87
CA MET A 1 1.53 7.62 -4.52
C MET A 1 1.02 6.22 -4.80
N PRO A 2 1.20 5.66 -5.99
CA PRO A 2 0.91 4.26 -6.23
C PRO A 2 2.01 3.38 -5.62
N PHE A 3 1.61 2.34 -4.93
CA PHE A 3 2.52 1.29 -4.48
C PHE A 3 2.26 0.04 -5.32
N TYR A 4 3.31 -0.51 -5.92
CA TYR A 4 3.24 -1.74 -6.68
C TYR A 4 3.63 -2.90 -5.78
N SER A 5 2.86 -3.97 -5.83
CA SER A 5 3.16 -5.18 -5.09
C SER A 5 3.04 -6.40 -6.00
N MET A 6 3.93 -7.35 -5.78
CA MET A 6 3.95 -8.63 -6.45
C MET A 6 4.28 -9.68 -5.39
N PRO A 7 3.31 -10.53 -5.02
CA PRO A 7 3.61 -11.63 -4.12
C PRO A 7 4.67 -12.56 -4.73
N PRO A 8 5.66 -13.05 -3.95
CA PRO A 8 6.65 -13.98 -4.45
C PRO A 8 6.01 -15.21 -5.09
N GLY A 9 6.49 -15.59 -6.28
CA GLY A 9 5.96 -16.74 -7.03
C GLY A 9 4.56 -16.55 -7.62
N SER A 10 3.99 -15.35 -7.54
CA SER A 10 2.68 -15.02 -8.10
C SER A 10 2.80 -14.25 -9.41
N GLU A 11 1.97 -14.61 -10.38
CA GLU A 11 1.81 -13.84 -11.61
C GLU A 11 0.86 -12.64 -11.46
N LEU A 12 0.23 -12.51 -10.29
CA LEU A 12 -0.63 -11.38 -10.00
C LEU A 12 0.19 -10.10 -9.79
N ARG A 13 -0.24 -9.04 -10.43
CA ARG A 13 0.29 -7.68 -10.23
C ARG A 13 -0.71 -6.87 -9.44
N GLY A 14 -0.22 -5.96 -8.61
CA GLY A 14 -1.07 -5.10 -7.83
C GLY A 14 -0.54 -3.67 -7.72
N ALA A 15 -1.46 -2.72 -7.65
CA ALA A 15 -1.19 -1.34 -7.26
C ALA A 15 -2.12 -0.95 -6.13
N ARG A 16 -1.58 -0.28 -5.12
CA ARG A 16 -2.34 0.36 -4.06
C ARG A 16 -2.10 1.86 -4.12
N ILE A 17 -3.19 2.62 -4.10
CA ILE A 17 -3.14 4.07 -4.19
C ILE A 17 -3.91 4.62 -3.00
N TYR A 18 -3.30 5.53 -2.26
CA TYR A 18 -3.96 6.24 -1.16
C TYR A 18 -4.17 7.68 -1.62
N THR A 19 -5.43 8.07 -1.68
CA THR A 19 -5.85 9.42 -2.10
C THR A 19 -6.46 10.12 -0.89
N PRO A 20 -5.90 11.24 -0.43
CA PRO A 20 -6.50 12.00 0.67
C PRO A 20 -7.84 12.58 0.23
N ILE A 21 -8.83 12.54 1.12
CA ILE A 21 -10.11 13.24 1.00
C ILE A 21 -10.03 14.54 1.79
N ASP A 22 -9.57 14.43 3.03
CA ASP A 22 -9.35 15.52 3.97
C ASP A 22 -8.20 15.18 4.92
N ASP A 23 -8.04 15.94 6.00
CA ASP A 23 -6.96 15.74 6.97
C ASP A 23 -7.10 14.43 7.78
N GLU A 24 -8.29 13.85 7.84
CA GLU A 24 -8.61 12.69 8.66
C GLU A 24 -8.89 11.43 7.84
N ASN A 25 -9.26 11.59 6.56
CA ASN A 25 -9.76 10.50 5.72
C ASN A 25 -8.97 10.36 4.42
N SER A 26 -8.79 9.12 4.00
CA SER A 26 -8.24 8.79 2.69
C SER A 26 -8.99 7.62 2.05
N ILE A 27 -8.99 7.58 0.73
CA ILE A 27 -9.48 6.44 -0.04
C ILE A 27 -8.30 5.56 -0.40
N LYS A 28 -8.40 4.28 -0.08
CA LYS A 28 -7.48 3.24 -0.55
C LYS A 28 -8.06 2.60 -1.81
N TRP A 29 -7.35 2.73 -2.92
CA TRP A 29 -7.63 2.00 -4.14
C TRP A 29 -6.74 0.77 -4.21
N GLN A 30 -7.31 -0.38 -4.52
CA GLN A 30 -6.57 -1.60 -4.78
C GLN A 30 -6.92 -2.12 -6.17
N ILE A 31 -5.92 -2.15 -7.05
CA ILE A 31 -6.05 -2.59 -8.42
C ILE A 31 -5.19 -3.84 -8.58
N ASN A 32 -5.80 -4.95 -8.93
CA ASN A 32 -5.09 -6.20 -9.16
C ASN A 32 -5.32 -6.64 -10.61
N TRP A 33 -4.26 -7.10 -11.28
CA TRP A 33 -4.37 -7.59 -12.65
C TRP A 33 -3.38 -8.71 -12.93
N TYR A 34 -3.67 -9.50 -13.95
CA TYR A 34 -2.72 -10.43 -14.52
C TYR A 34 -2.09 -9.82 -15.78
N PRO A 35 -0.79 -10.04 -16.04
CA PRO A 35 -0.08 -9.44 -17.18
C PRO A 35 -0.70 -9.78 -18.52
N THR A 36 -1.18 -11.01 -18.68
CA THR A 36 -1.86 -11.45 -19.90
C THR A 36 -3.12 -12.26 -19.57
N ARG A 37 -4.00 -12.40 -20.58
CA ARG A 37 -5.20 -13.22 -20.46
C ARG A 37 -4.86 -14.71 -20.30
N GLU A 38 -3.83 -15.18 -20.96
CA GLU A 38 -3.37 -16.57 -20.88
C GLU A 38 -2.95 -16.91 -19.46
N ILE A 39 -2.16 -16.04 -18.80
CA ILE A 39 -1.77 -16.20 -17.40
C ILE A 39 -3.01 -16.19 -16.50
N MET A 40 -3.94 -15.27 -16.71
CA MET A 40 -5.18 -15.23 -15.95
C MET A 40 -5.99 -16.53 -16.07
N LEU A 41 -6.05 -17.11 -17.27
CA LEU A 41 -6.79 -18.34 -17.53
C LEU A 41 -6.06 -19.59 -17.00
N SER A 42 -4.71 -19.55 -16.93
CA SER A 42 -3.91 -20.66 -16.39
C SER A 42 -4.05 -20.82 -14.87
N VAL A 43 -4.39 -19.74 -14.15
CA VAL A 43 -4.63 -19.78 -12.71
C VAL A 43 -5.97 -20.47 -12.43
N LYS A 44 -5.94 -21.58 -11.69
CA LYS A 44 -7.14 -22.32 -11.29
C LYS A 44 -8.11 -21.37 -10.57
N LYS A 45 -9.40 -21.53 -10.82
CA LYS A 45 -10.44 -20.66 -10.27
C LYS A 45 -10.40 -20.54 -8.74
N GLY A 46 -9.95 -21.59 -8.05
CA GLY A 46 -9.76 -21.59 -6.58
C GLY A 46 -8.49 -20.94 -6.09
N ASP A 47 -7.46 -20.82 -6.95
CA ASP A 47 -6.17 -20.19 -6.61
C ASP A 47 -6.12 -18.70 -7.00
N ARG A 48 -7.15 -18.21 -7.68
CA ARG A 48 -7.30 -16.78 -7.91
C ARG A 48 -7.50 -16.12 -6.57
N LEU A 49 -6.60 -15.19 -6.23
CA LEU A 49 -6.71 -14.44 -4.99
C LEU A 49 -8.08 -13.76 -4.92
N ASN A 50 -8.98 -14.43 -4.24
CA ASN A 50 -10.26 -13.87 -3.87
C ASN A 50 -9.99 -13.05 -2.60
N PHE A 51 -9.67 -11.78 -2.77
CA PHE A 51 -9.70 -10.87 -1.63
C PHE A 51 -11.16 -10.80 -1.20
N PRO A 52 -11.50 -11.15 0.05
CA PRO A 52 -12.86 -10.96 0.53
C PRO A 52 -13.21 -9.48 0.30
N GLU A 53 -14.27 -9.26 -0.46
CA GLU A 53 -14.78 -7.91 -0.64
C GLU A 53 -15.14 -7.35 0.73
N GLU A 54 -14.70 -6.13 0.99
CA GLU A 54 -15.19 -5.44 2.17
C GLU A 54 -16.68 -5.22 2.04
N ASP A 55 -17.41 -5.54 3.09
CA ASP A 55 -18.82 -5.24 3.16
C ASP A 55 -19.05 -3.74 3.38
N TYR A 56 -19.76 -3.12 2.47
CA TYR A 56 -20.14 -1.71 2.55
C TYR A 56 -21.59 -1.53 2.97
N LEU A 57 -21.85 -0.42 3.61
CA LEU A 57 -23.21 0.03 3.88
C LEU A 57 -23.86 0.48 2.55
N PRO A 58 -25.19 0.39 2.43
CA PRO A 58 -25.89 0.93 1.28
C PRO A 58 -25.52 2.40 1.04
N PRO A 59 -25.32 2.81 -0.23
CA PRO A 59 -25.03 4.21 -0.55
C PRO A 59 -26.19 5.12 -0.15
N THR A 60 -25.86 6.37 0.19
CA THR A 60 -26.80 7.45 0.44
C THR A 60 -26.52 8.62 -0.49
N ASN A 61 -27.18 9.75 -0.31
CA ASN A 61 -26.92 10.97 -1.10
C ASN A 61 -25.67 11.73 -0.63
N GLU A 62 -25.02 11.29 0.46
CA GLU A 62 -23.81 11.93 0.96
C GLU A 62 -22.58 11.56 0.10
N PRO A 63 -21.63 12.50 -0.06
CA PRO A 63 -20.38 12.23 -0.74
C PRO A 63 -19.67 11.00 -0.16
N TYR A 64 -19.06 10.18 -1.02
CA TYR A 64 -18.33 8.97 -0.64
C TYR A 64 -19.12 7.91 0.11
N SER A 65 -20.44 8.04 0.23
CA SER A 65 -21.30 7.09 0.96
C SER A 65 -21.24 5.66 0.41
N PHE A 66 -20.89 5.49 -0.87
CA PHE A 66 -20.76 4.19 -1.54
C PHE A 66 -19.54 3.36 -1.08
N ILE A 67 -18.61 3.97 -0.33
CA ILE A 67 -17.42 3.30 0.22
C ILE A 67 -17.40 3.30 1.75
N ARG A 68 -18.57 3.47 2.41
CA ARG A 68 -18.65 3.38 3.87
C ARG A 68 -18.60 1.92 4.32
N PRO A 69 -17.54 1.48 5.02
CA PRO A 69 -17.43 0.09 5.45
C PRO A 69 -18.43 -0.23 6.56
N LYS A 70 -18.92 -1.46 6.62
CA LYS A 70 -19.72 -1.96 7.75
C LYS A 70 -18.87 -2.14 9.00
N ALA A 71 -17.68 -2.67 8.86
CA ALA A 71 -16.74 -2.89 9.96
C ALA A 71 -15.96 -1.61 10.23
N THR A 72 -16.06 -1.06 11.42
CA THR A 72 -15.44 0.22 11.83
C THR A 72 -14.93 0.14 13.25
N LYS A 73 -14.16 1.12 13.68
CA LYS A 73 -13.72 1.29 15.07
C LYS A 73 -14.91 1.29 16.06
N ALA A 74 -16.06 1.86 15.66
CA ALA A 74 -17.23 1.97 16.51
C ALA A 74 -17.91 0.62 16.81
N ASN A 75 -17.64 -0.43 16.03
CA ASN A 75 -18.18 -1.77 16.24
C ASN A 75 -17.08 -2.83 16.34
N ASP A 76 -15.89 -2.42 16.82
CA ASP A 76 -14.71 -3.26 17.00
C ASP A 76 -14.36 -4.08 15.75
N TYR A 77 -14.57 -3.49 14.56
CA TYR A 77 -14.32 -4.14 13.26
C TYR A 77 -15.01 -5.50 13.10
N LEU A 78 -16.13 -5.68 13.78
CA LEU A 78 -16.92 -6.93 13.80
C LEU A 78 -16.08 -8.13 14.22
N ILE A 79 -15.15 -7.98 15.16
CA ILE A 79 -14.30 -9.05 15.65
C ILE A 79 -15.11 -10.21 16.24
N SER A 80 -14.78 -11.42 15.84
CA SER A 80 -15.28 -12.64 16.49
C SER A 80 -14.28 -13.11 17.53
N TRP A 81 -14.61 -12.95 18.80
CA TRP A 81 -13.77 -13.39 19.90
C TRP A 81 -13.66 -14.91 20.00
N GLU A 82 -14.64 -15.65 19.50
CA GLU A 82 -14.59 -17.10 19.41
C GLU A 82 -13.55 -17.56 18.39
N VAL A 83 -13.60 -16.99 17.19
CA VAL A 83 -12.60 -17.23 16.14
C VAL A 83 -11.21 -16.78 16.58
N HIS A 84 -11.12 -15.64 17.28
CA HIS A 84 -9.85 -15.14 17.81
C HIS A 84 -9.17 -16.11 18.75
N ARG A 85 -9.93 -16.75 19.65
CA ARG A 85 -9.39 -17.73 20.60
C ARG A 85 -8.84 -18.99 19.93
N THR A 86 -9.41 -19.39 18.81
CA THR A 86 -9.03 -20.62 18.10
C THR A 86 -7.99 -20.41 16.99
N GLN A 87 -8.07 -19.28 16.30
CA GLN A 87 -7.26 -19.00 15.10
C GLN A 87 -6.31 -17.82 15.26
N ARG A 88 -6.25 -17.18 16.43
CA ARG A 88 -5.49 -15.94 16.72
C ARG A 88 -5.84 -14.76 15.81
N MET A 89 -6.95 -14.84 15.08
CA MET A 89 -7.42 -13.82 14.16
C MET A 89 -8.95 -13.78 14.22
N GLY A 90 -9.51 -12.77 14.88
CA GLY A 90 -10.96 -12.61 15.00
C GLY A 90 -11.57 -11.70 13.95
N ILE A 91 -10.72 -10.97 13.20
CA ILE A 91 -11.14 -10.05 12.13
C ILE A 91 -10.89 -10.73 10.80
N THR A 92 -11.93 -10.83 9.97
CA THR A 92 -11.87 -11.53 8.69
C THR A 92 -11.20 -10.70 7.62
N GLY A 93 -10.16 -11.27 6.99
CA GLY A 93 -9.47 -10.68 5.85
C GLY A 93 -8.35 -9.71 6.24
N VAL A 94 -7.21 -9.85 5.54
CA VAL A 94 -5.99 -9.09 5.83
C VAL A 94 -6.17 -7.58 5.67
N ASN A 95 -6.95 -7.14 4.68
CA ASN A 95 -7.18 -5.70 4.47
C ASN A 95 -7.91 -5.06 5.65
N LEU A 96 -8.89 -5.76 6.24
CA LEU A 96 -9.62 -5.26 7.40
C LEU A 96 -8.76 -5.28 8.66
N GLN A 97 -7.90 -6.28 8.81
CA GLN A 97 -6.91 -6.34 9.90
C GLN A 97 -5.92 -5.18 9.81
N ASP A 98 -5.35 -4.93 8.62
CA ASP A 98 -4.45 -3.79 8.37
C ASP A 98 -5.14 -2.45 8.69
N ARG A 99 -6.39 -2.30 8.27
CA ARG A 99 -7.17 -1.09 8.57
C ARG A 99 -7.40 -0.92 10.07
N CYS A 100 -7.79 -1.99 10.76
CA CYS A 100 -7.98 -1.98 12.19
C CYS A 100 -6.72 -1.51 12.93
N VAL A 101 -5.55 -2.03 12.58
CA VAL A 101 -4.28 -1.62 13.18
C VAL A 101 -4.00 -0.15 12.88
N THR A 102 -4.09 0.25 11.62
CA THR A 102 -3.75 1.61 11.18
C THR A 102 -4.66 2.67 11.80
N GLU A 103 -5.99 2.43 11.85
CA GLU A 103 -6.94 3.36 12.45
C GLU A 103 -6.85 3.44 13.99
N ASN A 104 -6.16 2.50 14.64
CA ASN A 104 -5.96 2.47 16.08
C ASN A 104 -4.53 2.83 16.52
N GLU A 105 -3.67 3.32 15.64
CA GLU A 105 -2.31 3.78 15.99
C GLU A 105 -2.31 5.00 16.93
N GLY A 106 -3.43 5.68 17.07
CA GLY A 106 -3.56 6.83 17.96
C GLY A 106 -5.00 7.12 18.37
N PRO A 107 -5.18 7.98 19.39
CA PRO A 107 -6.50 8.35 19.91
C PRO A 107 -7.27 9.30 18.96
N THR A 108 -6.59 9.94 18.04
CA THR A 108 -7.15 10.91 17.10
C THR A 108 -6.93 10.42 15.66
N PRO A 109 -7.77 10.82 14.70
CA PRO A 109 -7.60 10.51 13.28
C PRO A 109 -6.24 10.97 12.75
N ILE A 110 -5.74 12.12 13.22
CA ILE A 110 -4.41 12.62 12.87
C ILE A 110 -3.39 12.01 13.83
N LEU A 111 -2.43 11.29 13.29
CA LEU A 111 -1.40 10.64 14.07
C LEU A 111 -0.52 11.65 14.82
N ASP A 112 -0.54 11.58 16.15
CA ASP A 112 0.41 12.30 17.00
C ASP A 112 1.77 11.59 16.99
N ARG A 113 2.65 12.03 16.11
CA ARG A 113 3.98 11.44 15.91
C ARG A 113 4.93 11.62 17.08
N SER A 114 4.61 12.47 18.06
CA SER A 114 5.42 12.62 19.28
C SER A 114 5.42 11.36 20.14
N LYS A 115 4.45 10.48 19.92
CA LYS A 115 4.26 9.21 20.63
C LYS A 115 4.75 8.00 19.85
N GLU A 116 5.24 8.18 18.63
CA GLU A 116 5.80 7.09 17.83
C GLU A 116 7.14 6.62 18.41
N ASN A 117 7.32 5.32 18.51
CA ASN A 117 8.57 4.68 18.88
C ASN A 117 9.15 3.94 17.65
N LEU A 118 9.84 4.71 16.80
CA LEU A 118 10.46 4.15 15.60
C LEU A 118 11.76 3.40 15.96
N CYS A 119 11.92 2.23 15.38
CA CYS A 119 13.09 1.38 15.59
C CYS A 119 13.89 1.17 14.27
N SER A 120 14.93 0.35 14.31
CA SER A 120 15.74 0.04 13.12
C SER A 120 14.94 -0.62 12.00
N GLY A 121 13.88 -1.36 12.31
CA GLY A 121 12.96 -1.93 11.32
C GLY A 121 12.20 -0.89 10.51
N ASP A 122 12.04 0.32 11.05
CA ASP A 122 11.30 1.43 10.43
C ASP A 122 12.17 2.32 9.53
N TYR A 123 13.41 1.93 9.27
CA TYR A 123 14.38 2.75 8.56
C TYR A 123 13.87 3.23 7.19
N ALA A 124 13.21 2.37 6.42
CA ALA A 124 12.64 2.75 5.13
C ALA A 124 11.53 3.81 5.27
N THR A 125 10.67 3.65 6.28
CA THR A 125 9.62 4.61 6.61
C THR A 125 10.21 5.97 7.02
N ILE A 126 11.23 5.97 7.88
CA ILE A 126 11.94 7.18 8.30
C ILE A 126 12.54 7.91 7.10
N LYS A 127 13.22 7.18 6.21
CA LYS A 127 13.78 7.76 4.98
C LYS A 127 12.71 8.35 4.06
N ALA A 128 11.65 7.61 3.80
CA ALA A 128 10.54 8.08 2.95
C ALA A 128 9.91 9.37 3.51
N ARG A 129 9.64 9.41 4.81
CA ARG A 129 9.10 10.60 5.48
C ARG A 129 10.04 11.81 5.38
N ARG A 130 11.33 11.61 5.61
CA ARG A 130 12.35 12.69 5.49
C ARG A 130 12.42 13.21 4.05
N MET A 131 12.38 12.34 3.07
CA MET A 131 12.39 12.71 1.66
C MET A 131 11.16 13.53 1.29
N LEU A 132 9.96 13.09 1.68
CA LEU A 132 8.71 13.80 1.41
C LEU A 132 8.67 15.16 2.09
N LEU A 133 9.06 15.24 3.38
CA LEU A 133 9.13 16.50 4.12
C LEU A 133 10.16 17.46 3.51
N GLY A 134 11.32 16.94 3.12
CA GLY A 134 12.34 17.73 2.42
C GLY A 134 11.85 18.29 1.10
N ALA A 135 11.14 17.48 0.31
CA ALA A 135 10.55 17.92 -0.96
C ALA A 135 9.47 19.00 -0.75
N ALA A 136 8.58 18.80 0.24
CA ALA A 136 7.56 19.79 0.58
C ALA A 136 8.16 21.13 1.02
N LYS A 137 9.19 21.11 1.87
CA LYS A 137 9.93 22.31 2.27
C LYS A 137 10.62 22.99 1.11
N ALA A 138 11.28 22.21 0.24
CA ALA A 138 11.95 22.75 -0.96
C ALA A 138 10.98 23.45 -1.90
N LEU A 139 9.81 22.87 -2.10
CA LEU A 139 8.76 23.49 -2.92
C LEU A 139 8.27 24.80 -2.29
N ARG A 140 7.97 24.78 -0.99
CA ARG A 140 7.46 25.96 -0.26
C ARG A 140 8.47 27.10 -0.21
N GLU A 141 9.73 26.80 0.08
CA GLU A 141 10.75 27.81 0.38
C GLU A 141 11.50 28.29 -0.87
N ARG A 142 11.63 27.44 -1.87
CA ARG A 142 12.46 27.71 -3.05
C ARG A 142 11.74 27.50 -4.39
N GLY A 143 10.48 27.10 -4.38
CA GLY A 143 9.74 26.73 -5.59
C GLY A 143 10.31 25.50 -6.32
N THR A 144 11.18 24.73 -5.67
CA THR A 144 11.80 23.56 -6.28
C THR A 144 10.81 22.38 -6.30
N PRO A 145 10.38 21.91 -7.48
CA PRO A 145 9.45 20.80 -7.56
C PRO A 145 10.08 19.49 -7.05
N PRO A 146 9.28 18.56 -6.56
CA PRO A 146 9.77 17.24 -6.18
C PRO A 146 10.45 16.52 -7.35
N PRO A 147 11.43 15.62 -7.09
CA PRO A 147 12.02 14.79 -8.13
C PRO A 147 10.93 14.02 -8.90
N GLY A 148 11.08 13.95 -10.22
CA GLY A 148 10.16 13.22 -11.08
C GLY A 148 8.93 14.00 -11.57
N VAL A 149 8.66 15.19 -11.05
CA VAL A 149 7.54 16.03 -11.55
C VAL A 149 7.73 16.38 -13.02
N ASN A 150 8.95 16.71 -13.42
CA ASN A 150 9.30 17.11 -14.78
C ASN A 150 9.94 15.99 -15.61
N ASP A 151 10.14 14.82 -15.03
CA ASP A 151 10.69 13.65 -15.73
C ASP A 151 9.85 12.39 -15.48
N PRO A 152 8.87 12.10 -16.35
CA PRO A 152 8.02 10.92 -16.19
C PRO A 152 8.78 9.60 -16.33
N ARG A 153 10.03 9.61 -16.80
CA ARG A 153 10.85 8.41 -16.97
C ARG A 153 11.25 7.79 -15.63
N VAL A 154 11.26 8.56 -14.54
CA VAL A 154 11.51 8.02 -13.18
C VAL A 154 10.43 7.02 -12.75
N TYR A 155 9.23 7.08 -13.34
CA TYR A 155 8.12 6.16 -13.05
C TYR A 155 8.13 4.90 -13.93
N ARG A 156 9.10 4.75 -14.82
CA ARG A 156 9.27 3.54 -15.64
C ARG A 156 9.95 2.45 -14.83
N VAL A 157 9.26 2.00 -13.79
CA VAL A 157 9.74 0.95 -12.87
C VAL A 157 8.67 -0.14 -12.75
N ARG A 158 9.13 -1.35 -12.42
CA ARG A 158 8.27 -2.51 -12.14
C ARG A 158 8.48 -2.96 -10.70
N ALA A 159 7.45 -3.57 -10.13
CA ALA A 159 7.63 -4.38 -8.95
C ALA A 159 8.41 -5.65 -9.33
N THR A 160 9.32 -6.06 -8.48
CA THR A 160 10.03 -7.34 -8.62
C THR A 160 10.14 -8.05 -7.28
N SER A 161 10.29 -9.36 -7.35
CA SER A 161 10.63 -10.21 -6.21
C SER A 161 11.62 -11.27 -6.72
N THR A 162 12.85 -11.17 -6.28
CA THR A 162 13.91 -12.09 -6.69
C THR A 162 14.85 -12.39 -5.53
N VAL A 163 15.58 -13.49 -5.65
CA VAL A 163 16.64 -13.85 -4.71
C VAL A 163 17.97 -13.53 -5.36
N VAL A 164 18.79 -12.77 -4.66
CA VAL A 164 20.16 -12.43 -5.12
C VAL A 164 21.18 -13.04 -4.17
N PRO A 165 22.38 -13.41 -4.66
CA PRO A 165 23.48 -13.85 -3.79
C PRO A 165 23.87 -12.77 -2.78
N ASP A 166 24.26 -13.17 -1.57
CA ASP A 166 24.68 -12.26 -0.50
C ASP A 166 25.86 -11.35 -0.90
N SER A 167 26.69 -11.80 -1.82
CA SER A 167 27.82 -11.02 -2.36
C SER A 167 27.42 -9.93 -3.34
N THR A 168 26.16 -9.92 -3.81
CA THR A 168 25.67 -8.95 -4.79
C THR A 168 24.92 -7.84 -4.08
N PRO A 169 25.31 -6.55 -4.25
CA PRO A 169 24.50 -5.44 -3.76
C PRO A 169 23.08 -5.55 -4.30
N TRP A 170 22.09 -5.54 -3.42
CA TRP A 170 20.70 -5.84 -3.79
C TRP A 170 20.15 -4.92 -4.91
N VAL A 171 20.56 -3.64 -4.93
CA VAL A 171 20.14 -2.69 -5.97
C VAL A 171 20.62 -3.16 -7.35
N GLU A 172 21.88 -3.59 -7.45
CA GLU A 172 22.45 -4.08 -8.71
C GLU A 172 21.80 -5.40 -9.14
N GLY A 173 21.54 -6.29 -8.16
CA GLY A 173 20.92 -7.58 -8.42
C GLY A 173 19.48 -7.51 -8.93
N VAL A 174 18.76 -6.44 -8.64
CA VAL A 174 17.36 -6.26 -9.09
C VAL A 174 17.18 -5.23 -10.20
N LYS A 175 18.22 -4.52 -10.57
CA LYS A 175 18.15 -3.36 -11.48
C LYS A 175 17.54 -3.70 -12.83
N SER A 176 17.91 -4.82 -13.42
CA SER A 176 17.35 -5.29 -14.71
C SER A 176 15.86 -5.62 -14.63
N ASP A 177 15.41 -6.09 -13.49
CA ASP A 177 14.02 -6.51 -13.29
C ASP A 177 13.11 -5.31 -12.98
N VAL A 178 13.65 -4.33 -12.25
CA VAL A 178 12.92 -3.13 -11.82
C VAL A 178 12.83 -2.10 -12.92
N LEU A 179 13.91 -1.85 -13.66
CA LEU A 179 13.94 -0.76 -14.65
C LEU A 179 13.31 -1.20 -15.97
N VAL A 180 12.42 -0.36 -16.47
CA VAL A 180 11.93 -0.44 -17.84
C VAL A 180 12.84 0.41 -18.74
N SER A 181 12.97 0.02 -20.01
CA SER A 181 13.78 0.77 -20.99
C SER A 181 13.49 2.27 -20.96
N GLY A 182 14.54 3.07 -20.88
CA GLY A 182 14.48 4.52 -20.77
C GLY A 182 14.08 5.05 -19.38
N SER A 183 14.16 4.20 -18.33
CA SER A 183 14.00 4.67 -16.94
C SER A 183 15.20 5.51 -16.50
N THR A 184 14.94 6.54 -15.69
CA THR A 184 15.93 7.35 -14.98
C THR A 184 15.85 7.20 -13.45
N ALA A 185 15.11 6.19 -12.98
CA ALA A 185 14.79 6.04 -11.55
C ALA A 185 16.00 5.70 -10.65
N LEU A 186 17.03 5.05 -11.19
CA LEU A 186 18.24 4.64 -10.47
C LEU A 186 19.51 5.18 -11.13
N GLY A 187 19.42 6.35 -11.72
CA GLY A 187 20.52 7.09 -12.33
C GLY A 187 21.22 8.01 -11.35
#